data_d6007fe9d6a546fff3ec580a6fd62b38
#
_entry.id   d6007fe9d6a546fff3ec580a6fd62b38
#
_cell.length_a   1.000
_cell.length_b   1.000
_cell.length_c   1.000
_cell.angle_alpha   90.00
_cell.angle_beta   90.00
_cell.angle_gamma   90.00
#
_symmetry.space_group_name_H-M   'P 1'
#
loop_
_entity.id
_entity.type
_entity.pdbx_description
1 polymer ?
#
loop_
_entity_poly.entity_id
_entity_poly.type
_entity_poly.pdbx_seq_one_letter_code
_entity_poly.pdbx_strand_id
1 'polypeptide(L)'
;MTTPSIGDDDPCPCGSKKTYRQCCSGLAGGASSYSDAKHASESLRKALEGHQFDSLEELQAFIADHTERRNARPLDEFHGLSPEQMHRLLHLPFASPDVAVIANAPEGGAAAPIARLFGLLAEAVGEQGLKPTATGNLPRALCREVARAYWDEKTYQDRMRFGAINSEPDFLELHVLRLTAELAGLIRKYRGRFRLTRDAHHMLTDSGLAAIYSRLF
;
A
#
# COMPACT_ATOMS: atom_id res chain seq x y z
N MET A 1 7.84 30.59 -21.98
CA MET A 1 7.60 30.98 -20.59
C MET A 1 8.45 30.06 -19.73
N THR A 2 9.56 30.57 -19.21
CA THR A 2 10.46 29.82 -18.32
C THR A 2 9.78 29.74 -16.94
N THR A 3 9.46 28.53 -16.52
CA THR A 3 9.08 28.27 -15.12
C THR A 3 10.22 28.70 -14.22
N PRO A 4 9.98 29.54 -13.19
CA PRO A 4 11.04 29.92 -12.26
C PRO A 4 11.51 28.67 -11.50
N SER A 5 12.81 28.37 -11.59
CA SER A 5 13.42 27.33 -10.76
C SER A 5 13.48 27.85 -9.32
N ILE A 6 12.91 27.12 -8.38
CA ILE A 6 13.00 27.41 -6.94
C ILE A 6 14.41 27.06 -6.50
N GLY A 7 15.14 28.06 -5.96
CA GLY A 7 16.45 27.85 -5.37
C GLY A 7 16.38 27.15 -4.01
N ASP A 8 17.45 26.47 -3.63
CA ASP A 8 17.55 25.73 -2.35
C ASP A 8 17.27 26.59 -1.11
N ASP A 9 17.63 27.86 -1.16
CA ASP A 9 17.49 28.81 -0.05
C ASP A 9 16.20 29.67 -0.15
N ASP A 10 15.39 29.45 -1.20
CA ASP A 10 14.11 30.14 -1.35
C ASP A 10 13.08 29.64 -0.30
N PRO A 11 12.10 30.49 0.08
CA PRO A 11 11.02 30.06 0.94
C PRO A 11 10.28 28.87 0.35
N CYS A 12 10.06 27.83 1.16
CA CYS A 12 9.38 26.64 0.69
C CYS A 12 7.93 26.92 0.28
N PRO A 13 7.51 26.56 -0.94
CA PRO A 13 6.16 26.82 -1.44
C PRO A 13 5.05 26.10 -0.66
N CYS A 14 5.39 25.13 0.21
CA CYS A 14 4.42 24.47 1.09
C CYS A 14 3.94 25.32 2.26
N GLY A 15 4.49 26.55 2.45
CA GLY A 15 4.11 27.46 3.52
C GLY A 15 4.71 27.14 4.90
N SER A 16 5.67 26.23 5.01
CA SER A 16 6.29 25.78 6.27
C SER A 16 7.19 26.82 6.93
N LYS A 17 7.43 27.98 6.30
CA LYS A 17 8.40 29.04 6.71
C LYS A 17 9.86 28.57 6.76
N LYS A 18 10.18 27.40 6.27
CA LYS A 18 11.54 26.87 6.11
C LYS A 18 12.04 27.14 4.69
N THR A 19 13.36 27.07 4.47
CA THR A 19 13.91 27.07 3.11
C THR A 19 13.52 25.79 2.36
N TYR A 20 13.51 25.84 1.04
CA TYR A 20 13.16 24.66 0.20
C TYR A 20 14.07 23.48 0.52
N ARG A 21 15.38 23.70 0.68
CA ARG A 21 16.38 22.70 1.11
C ARG A 21 16.03 22.02 2.44
N GLN A 22 15.51 22.76 3.42
CA GLN A 22 15.21 22.26 4.77
C GLN A 22 13.81 21.63 4.88
N CYS A 23 13.03 21.66 3.83
CA CYS A 23 11.65 21.20 3.85
C CYS A 23 11.37 20.22 2.70
N CYS A 24 10.93 20.72 1.56
CA CYS A 24 10.43 19.86 0.47
C CYS A 24 11.51 19.32 -0.46
N SER A 25 12.74 19.85 -0.45
CA SER A 25 13.83 19.27 -1.23
C SER A 25 14.18 17.86 -0.75
N GLY A 26 14.04 17.58 0.55
CA GLY A 26 14.22 16.23 1.13
C GLY A 26 13.05 15.29 0.87
N LEU A 27 11.85 15.81 0.60
CA LEU A 27 10.66 15.03 0.20
C LEU A 27 10.58 14.85 -1.33
N ALA A 28 11.18 15.76 -2.10
CA ALA A 28 11.49 15.55 -3.51
C ALA A 28 12.66 14.53 -3.71
N GLY A 29 13.04 13.87 -2.62
CA GLY A 29 14.15 12.93 -2.53
C GLY A 29 13.91 11.59 -3.19
N GLY A 30 13.80 11.65 -4.44
CA GLY A 30 14.45 10.72 -5.30
C GLY A 30 15.49 11.45 -6.13
N ALA A 31 16.73 11.52 -5.66
CA ALA A 31 17.88 11.82 -6.53
C ALA A 31 17.83 10.91 -7.78
N SER A 32 17.19 9.77 -7.70
CA SER A 32 16.79 8.88 -8.78
C SER A 32 15.86 9.58 -9.79
N SER A 33 14.77 10.22 -9.37
CA SER A 33 13.77 10.76 -10.31
C SER A 33 14.30 11.93 -11.16
N TYR A 34 15.24 12.73 -10.64
CA TYR A 34 15.84 13.83 -11.42
C TYR A 34 16.90 13.32 -12.41
N SER A 35 17.72 12.36 -12.01
CA SER A 35 18.67 11.68 -12.91
C SER A 35 17.95 10.95 -14.04
N ASP A 36 16.85 10.26 -13.70
CA ASP A 36 16.04 9.50 -14.67
C ASP A 36 15.34 10.40 -15.68
N ALA A 37 14.78 11.55 -15.22
CA ALA A 37 14.21 12.56 -16.11
C ALA A 37 15.27 13.19 -17.02
N LYS A 38 16.49 13.41 -16.53
CA LYS A 38 17.60 13.92 -17.30
C LYS A 38 18.07 12.91 -18.34
N HIS A 39 18.23 11.64 -17.96
CA HIS A 39 18.57 10.56 -18.89
C HIS A 39 17.47 10.33 -19.92
N ALA A 40 16.20 10.46 -19.55
CA ALA A 40 15.07 10.39 -20.47
C ALA A 40 15.12 11.49 -21.53
N SER A 41 15.35 12.72 -21.11
CA SER A 41 15.43 13.87 -22.00
C SER A 41 16.67 13.83 -22.91
N GLU A 42 17.81 13.38 -22.39
CA GLU A 42 19.02 13.16 -23.20
C GLU A 42 18.84 12.06 -24.24
N SER A 43 18.21 10.95 -23.87
CA SER A 43 17.90 9.85 -24.80
C SER A 43 17.00 10.31 -25.93
N LEU A 44 15.93 11.06 -25.60
CA LEU A 44 15.04 11.61 -26.62
C LEU A 44 15.74 12.64 -27.52
N ARG A 45 16.51 13.55 -26.92
CA ARG A 45 17.30 14.53 -27.69
C ARG A 45 18.25 13.83 -28.70
N LYS A 46 18.97 12.80 -28.22
CA LYS A 46 19.85 12.01 -29.07
C LYS A 46 19.11 11.27 -30.19
N ALA A 47 17.90 10.77 -29.89
CA ALA A 47 17.05 10.11 -30.88
C ALA A 47 16.50 11.09 -31.94
N LEU A 48 16.31 12.35 -31.59
CA LEU A 48 15.88 13.41 -32.51
C LEU A 48 17.02 13.96 -33.37
N GLU A 49 18.28 13.78 -32.97
CA GLU A 49 19.45 14.26 -33.72
C GLU A 49 19.50 13.60 -35.09
N GLY A 50 19.51 14.41 -36.14
CA GLY A 50 19.59 13.94 -37.53
C GLY A 50 18.26 13.57 -38.19
N HIS A 51 17.14 13.65 -37.46
CA HIS A 51 15.81 13.48 -38.05
C HIS A 51 15.21 14.82 -38.46
N GLN A 52 14.60 14.84 -39.64
CA GLN A 52 13.79 15.95 -40.14
C GLN A 52 12.35 15.46 -40.20
N PHE A 53 11.43 16.27 -39.68
CA PHE A 53 10.00 15.94 -39.61
C PHE A 53 9.24 16.93 -40.50
N ASP A 54 8.38 16.40 -41.35
CA ASP A 54 7.59 17.20 -42.26
C ASP A 54 6.35 17.80 -41.60
N SER A 55 5.94 17.26 -40.44
CA SER A 55 4.78 17.72 -39.69
C SER A 55 4.93 17.54 -38.16
N LEU A 56 4.11 18.24 -37.40
CA LEU A 56 4.00 18.08 -35.94
C LEU A 56 3.49 16.68 -35.58
N GLU A 57 2.56 16.15 -36.35
CA GLU A 57 1.98 14.82 -36.18
C GLU A 57 3.06 13.74 -36.32
N GLU A 58 3.96 13.86 -37.28
CA GLU A 58 5.07 12.93 -37.48
C GLU A 58 6.06 12.98 -36.30
N LEU A 59 6.40 14.18 -35.85
CA LEU A 59 7.21 14.36 -34.63
C LEU A 59 6.57 13.73 -33.40
N GLN A 60 5.27 13.94 -33.20
CA GLN A 60 4.53 13.35 -32.08
C GLN A 60 4.50 11.82 -32.14
N ALA A 61 4.27 11.26 -33.33
CA ALA A 61 4.28 9.81 -33.55
C ALA A 61 5.67 9.22 -33.25
N PHE A 62 6.75 9.88 -33.69
CA PHE A 62 8.10 9.47 -33.38
C PHE A 62 8.41 9.48 -31.88
N ILE A 63 8.03 10.57 -31.18
CA ILE A 63 8.22 10.69 -29.73
C ILE A 63 7.43 9.60 -29.00
N ALA A 64 6.20 9.33 -29.40
CA ALA A 64 5.35 8.30 -28.80
C ALA A 64 5.99 6.91 -28.96
N ASP A 65 6.40 6.55 -30.17
CA ASP A 65 7.04 5.28 -30.47
C ASP A 65 8.39 5.11 -29.71
N HIS A 66 9.22 6.17 -29.68
CA HIS A 66 10.46 6.15 -28.90
C HIS A 66 10.20 5.94 -27.40
N THR A 67 9.18 6.61 -26.85
CA THR A 67 8.80 6.50 -25.44
C THR A 67 8.26 5.11 -25.13
N GLU A 68 7.40 4.57 -25.98
CA GLU A 68 6.85 3.22 -25.85
C GLU A 68 7.95 2.16 -25.85
N ARG A 69 8.85 2.19 -26.83
CA ARG A 69 9.98 1.26 -26.90
C ARG A 69 10.89 1.34 -25.69
N ARG A 70 11.14 2.55 -25.18
CA ARG A 70 11.94 2.75 -23.97
C ARG A 70 11.24 2.19 -22.75
N ASN A 71 9.94 2.45 -22.59
CA ASN A 71 9.16 1.99 -21.45
C ASN A 71 8.90 0.48 -21.48
N ALA A 72 8.93 -0.14 -22.64
CA ALA A 72 8.82 -1.59 -22.81
C ALA A 72 10.15 -2.35 -22.60
N ARG A 73 11.30 -1.65 -22.57
CA ARG A 73 12.60 -2.30 -22.42
C ARG A 73 12.85 -2.74 -20.98
N PRO A 74 13.17 -4.04 -20.73
CA PRO A 74 13.56 -4.51 -19.40
C PRO A 74 14.82 -3.80 -18.88
N LEU A 75 14.84 -3.49 -17.58
CA LEU A 75 15.97 -2.87 -16.89
C LEU A 75 16.43 -3.75 -15.74
N ASP A 76 17.75 -3.88 -15.57
CA ASP A 76 18.34 -4.64 -14.47
C ASP A 76 17.98 -4.03 -13.11
N GLU A 77 17.88 -2.69 -13.04
CA GLU A 77 17.45 -1.93 -11.86
C GLU A 77 16.03 -2.30 -11.40
N PHE A 78 15.19 -2.78 -12.31
CA PHE A 78 13.84 -3.26 -12.06
C PHE A 78 13.76 -4.81 -12.05
N HIS A 79 14.86 -5.46 -11.78
CA HIS A 79 14.94 -6.93 -11.74
C HIS A 79 14.46 -7.60 -13.04
N GLY A 80 14.70 -6.97 -14.18
CA GLY A 80 14.29 -7.47 -15.49
C GLY A 80 12.88 -7.06 -15.91
N LEU A 81 12.16 -6.29 -15.10
CA LEU A 81 10.90 -5.66 -15.53
C LEU A 81 11.18 -4.41 -16.36
N SER A 82 10.26 -4.08 -17.24
CA SER A 82 10.27 -2.80 -17.93
C SER A 82 9.70 -1.68 -17.03
N PRO A 83 10.00 -0.39 -17.33
CA PRO A 83 9.38 0.73 -16.62
C PRO A 83 7.85 0.67 -16.60
N GLU A 84 7.22 0.26 -17.69
CA GLU A 84 5.78 0.07 -17.78
C GLU A 84 5.30 -1.06 -16.84
N GLN A 85 5.97 -2.21 -16.87
CA GLN A 85 5.64 -3.33 -15.99
C GLN A 85 5.84 -2.97 -14.51
N MET A 86 6.93 -2.25 -14.19
CA MET A 86 7.16 -1.77 -12.82
C MET A 86 6.08 -0.79 -12.38
N HIS A 87 5.69 0.16 -13.24
CA HIS A 87 4.58 1.08 -12.95
C HIS A 87 3.28 0.31 -12.68
N ARG A 88 2.94 -0.68 -13.50
CA ARG A 88 1.75 -1.50 -13.34
C ARG A 88 1.81 -2.34 -12.06
N LEU A 89 2.97 -2.89 -11.72
CA LEU A 89 3.18 -3.63 -10.49
C LEU A 89 2.95 -2.76 -9.25
N LEU A 90 3.42 -1.52 -9.25
CA LEU A 90 3.31 -0.60 -8.10
C LEU A 90 1.93 0.04 -7.96
N HIS A 91 1.26 0.33 -9.07
CA HIS A 91 0.02 1.11 -9.05
C HIS A 91 -1.24 0.29 -9.40
N LEU A 92 -1.08 -0.81 -10.11
CA LEU A 92 -2.18 -1.63 -10.62
C LEU A 92 -1.92 -3.15 -10.42
N PRO A 93 -1.41 -3.60 -9.27
CA PRO A 93 -0.97 -4.99 -9.10
C PRO A 93 -2.10 -6.01 -9.33
N PHE A 94 -3.33 -5.67 -8.95
CA PHE A 94 -4.50 -6.54 -9.10
C PHE A 94 -5.10 -6.51 -10.53
N ALA A 95 -4.79 -5.49 -11.32
CA ALA A 95 -5.25 -5.34 -12.69
C ALA A 95 -4.21 -5.77 -13.74
N SER A 96 -3.08 -6.34 -13.31
CA SER A 96 -1.94 -6.69 -14.17
C SER A 96 -1.49 -8.14 -13.99
N PRO A 97 -2.35 -9.13 -14.30
CA PRO A 97 -2.06 -10.55 -14.08
C PRO A 97 -0.92 -11.08 -14.97
N ASP A 98 -0.58 -10.38 -16.03
CA ASP A 98 0.58 -10.65 -16.89
C ASP A 98 1.92 -10.21 -16.27
N VAL A 99 1.88 -9.30 -15.31
CA VAL A 99 3.06 -8.81 -14.57
C VAL A 99 3.22 -9.54 -13.23
N ALA A 100 2.14 -9.69 -12.48
CA ALA A 100 2.15 -10.35 -11.18
C ALA A 100 0.88 -11.16 -10.98
N VAL A 101 1.03 -12.41 -10.57
CA VAL A 101 -0.07 -13.27 -10.17
C VAL A 101 -0.10 -13.35 -8.65
N ILE A 102 -1.20 -12.88 -8.06
CA ILE A 102 -1.43 -13.00 -6.62
C ILE A 102 -2.20 -14.29 -6.37
N ALA A 103 -1.56 -15.23 -5.69
CA ALA A 103 -2.19 -16.50 -5.37
C ALA A 103 -3.34 -16.33 -4.38
N ASN A 104 -4.44 -17.04 -4.61
CA ASN A 104 -5.61 -17.00 -3.72
C ASN A 104 -5.33 -17.56 -2.31
N ALA A 105 -4.32 -18.42 -2.19
CA ALA A 105 -3.87 -18.98 -0.91
C ALA A 105 -2.35 -19.19 -0.97
N PRO A 106 -1.52 -18.16 -0.74
CA PRO A 106 -0.08 -18.27 -0.83
C PRO A 106 0.46 -19.17 0.29
N GLU A 107 1.54 -19.90 -0.01
CA GLU A 107 2.28 -20.66 1.01
C GLU A 107 2.67 -19.72 2.17
N GLY A 108 2.44 -20.19 3.41
CA GLY A 108 2.72 -19.37 4.59
C GLY A 108 1.68 -18.28 4.90
N GLY A 109 0.68 -18.04 4.04
CA GLY A 109 -0.36 -17.03 4.27
C GLY A 109 -1.10 -17.21 5.60
N ALA A 110 -1.31 -18.43 6.05
CA ALA A 110 -1.92 -18.72 7.35
C ALA A 110 -1.07 -18.27 8.54
N ALA A 111 0.26 -18.26 8.41
CA ALA A 111 1.20 -17.79 9.43
C ALA A 111 1.45 -16.29 9.38
N ALA A 112 0.96 -15.60 8.36
CA ALA A 112 1.12 -14.16 8.22
C ALA A 112 0.52 -13.42 9.43
N PRO A 113 1.20 -12.40 9.97
CA PRO A 113 0.74 -11.67 11.15
C PRO A 113 -0.70 -11.18 11.06
N ILE A 114 -1.09 -10.64 9.90
CA ILE A 114 -2.45 -10.14 9.67
C ILE A 114 -3.51 -11.26 9.69
N ALA A 115 -3.21 -12.45 9.13
CA ALA A 115 -4.10 -13.59 9.14
C ALA A 115 -4.27 -14.16 10.55
N ARG A 116 -3.18 -14.28 11.31
CA ARG A 116 -3.22 -14.67 12.72
C ARG A 116 -4.05 -13.72 13.57
N LEU A 117 -3.85 -12.41 13.38
CA LEU A 117 -4.62 -11.39 14.09
C LEU A 117 -6.10 -11.45 13.72
N PHE A 118 -6.42 -11.72 12.43
CA PHE A 118 -7.81 -11.94 12.01
C PHE A 118 -8.42 -13.19 12.69
N GLY A 119 -7.68 -14.27 12.82
CA GLY A 119 -8.14 -15.47 13.55
C GLY A 119 -8.58 -15.13 14.97
N LEU A 120 -7.75 -14.40 15.73
CA LEU A 120 -8.09 -13.94 17.08
C LEU A 120 -9.32 -13.02 17.10
N LEU A 121 -9.45 -12.12 16.14
CA LEU A 121 -10.63 -11.27 16.01
C LEU A 121 -11.88 -12.10 15.66
N ALA A 122 -11.77 -13.07 14.77
CA ALA A 122 -12.88 -13.93 14.38
C ALA A 122 -13.40 -14.80 15.55
N GLU A 123 -12.49 -15.35 16.34
CA GLU A 123 -12.83 -16.06 17.59
C GLU A 123 -13.60 -15.17 18.56
N ALA A 124 -13.09 -13.95 18.75
CA ALA A 124 -13.71 -12.97 19.65
C ALA A 124 -15.10 -12.48 19.17
N VAL A 125 -15.28 -12.35 17.86
CA VAL A 125 -16.58 -12.02 17.26
C VAL A 125 -17.57 -13.16 17.46
N GLY A 126 -17.13 -14.40 17.29
CA GLY A 126 -17.92 -15.61 17.47
C GLY A 126 -19.24 -15.62 16.70
N GLU A 127 -20.08 -16.62 16.97
CA GLU A 127 -21.39 -16.78 16.33
C GLU A 127 -22.41 -15.70 16.74
N GLN A 128 -22.35 -15.25 18.00
CA GLN A 128 -23.30 -14.28 18.54
C GLN A 128 -23.00 -12.84 18.10
N GLY A 129 -21.81 -12.61 17.56
CA GLY A 129 -21.33 -11.30 17.19
C GLY A 129 -20.93 -10.42 18.39
N LEU A 130 -20.07 -9.47 18.14
CA LEU A 130 -19.48 -8.58 19.13
C LEU A 130 -20.19 -7.22 19.15
N LYS A 131 -20.58 -6.76 20.32
CA LYS A 131 -21.18 -5.42 20.47
C LYS A 131 -20.08 -4.35 20.42
N PRO A 132 -20.14 -3.38 19.49
CA PRO A 132 -19.22 -2.27 19.48
C PRO A 132 -19.44 -1.33 20.67
N THR A 133 -18.45 -0.48 20.93
CA THR A 133 -18.58 0.67 21.85
C THR A 133 -19.53 1.72 21.28
N ALA A 134 -19.88 2.73 22.07
CA ALA A 134 -20.72 3.84 21.61
C ALA A 134 -20.10 4.59 20.41
N THR A 135 -18.77 4.62 20.30
CA THR A 135 -18.01 5.20 19.16
C THR A 135 -17.88 4.26 17.97
N GLY A 136 -18.43 3.05 18.05
CA GLY A 136 -18.39 2.07 16.97
C GLY A 136 -17.10 1.24 16.88
N ASN A 137 -16.23 1.32 17.88
CA ASN A 137 -14.97 0.59 17.97
C ASN A 137 -15.13 -0.74 18.72
N LEU A 138 -14.08 -1.57 18.68
CA LEU A 138 -13.98 -2.77 19.51
C LEU A 138 -13.89 -2.40 21.00
N PRO A 139 -14.47 -3.21 21.92
CA PRO A 139 -14.35 -2.98 23.35
C PRO A 139 -12.90 -3.05 23.83
N ARG A 140 -12.52 -2.15 24.75
CA ARG A 140 -11.17 -2.09 25.32
C ARG A 140 -10.69 -3.43 25.92
N ALA A 141 -11.58 -4.12 26.62
CA ALA A 141 -11.24 -5.42 27.23
C ALA A 141 -10.79 -6.43 26.17
N LEU A 142 -11.53 -6.50 25.07
CA LEU A 142 -11.18 -7.34 23.93
C LEU A 142 -9.84 -6.95 23.30
N CYS A 143 -9.60 -5.65 23.06
CA CYS A 143 -8.33 -5.19 22.48
C CYS A 143 -7.13 -5.62 23.33
N ARG A 144 -7.27 -5.59 24.67
CA ARG A 144 -6.22 -6.06 25.59
C ARG A 144 -6.05 -7.58 25.58
N GLU A 145 -7.13 -8.33 25.47
CA GLU A 145 -7.10 -9.79 25.37
C GLU A 145 -6.42 -10.22 24.07
N VAL A 146 -6.86 -9.68 22.94
CA VAL A 146 -6.25 -9.95 21.64
C VAL A 146 -4.78 -9.55 21.62
N ALA A 147 -4.41 -8.41 22.21
CA ALA A 147 -3.01 -7.97 22.27
C ALA A 147 -2.11 -8.98 23.02
N ARG A 148 -2.60 -9.53 24.15
CA ARG A 148 -1.86 -10.56 24.91
C ARG A 148 -1.74 -11.88 24.15
N ALA A 149 -2.75 -12.25 23.37
CA ALA A 149 -2.70 -13.47 22.56
C ALA A 149 -1.86 -13.29 21.28
N TYR A 150 -1.78 -12.08 20.78
CA TYR A 150 -1.09 -11.78 19.52
C TYR A 150 0.41 -11.53 19.70
N TRP A 151 0.82 -10.72 20.68
CA TRP A 151 2.20 -10.41 20.96
C TRP A 151 2.80 -11.41 21.96
N ASP A 152 4.08 -11.71 21.80
CA ASP A 152 4.83 -12.36 22.87
C ASP A 152 4.94 -11.46 24.11
N GLU A 153 5.25 -12.04 25.27
CA GLU A 153 5.27 -11.33 26.55
C GLU A 153 6.22 -10.12 26.53
N LYS A 154 7.41 -10.27 25.92
CA LYS A 154 8.38 -9.19 25.84
C LYS A 154 7.85 -8.02 25.02
N THR A 155 7.32 -8.29 23.83
CA THR A 155 6.72 -7.30 22.96
C THR A 155 5.54 -6.62 23.62
N TYR A 156 4.68 -7.39 24.31
CA TYR A 156 3.55 -6.84 25.05
C TYR A 156 4.01 -5.86 26.14
N GLN A 157 5.00 -6.24 26.98
CA GLN A 157 5.52 -5.38 28.03
C GLN A 157 6.21 -4.13 27.48
N ASP A 158 6.99 -4.26 26.42
CA ASP A 158 7.66 -3.11 25.81
C ASP A 158 6.64 -2.11 25.26
N ARG A 159 5.57 -2.57 24.61
CA ARG A 159 4.50 -1.69 24.11
C ARG A 159 3.73 -1.02 25.26
N MET A 160 3.45 -1.74 26.34
CA MET A 160 2.73 -1.19 27.50
C MET A 160 3.52 -0.12 28.26
N ARG A 161 4.85 -0.05 28.10
CA ARG A 161 5.68 1.05 28.65
C ARG A 161 5.36 2.40 28.03
N PHE A 162 4.96 2.42 26.75
CA PHE A 162 4.68 3.65 26.00
C PHE A 162 3.21 4.08 26.09
N GLY A 163 2.35 3.25 26.64
CA GLY A 163 0.93 3.54 26.85
C GLY A 163 0.09 2.30 26.95
N ALA A 164 -0.94 2.35 27.79
CA ALA A 164 -1.89 1.25 27.91
C ALA A 164 -2.92 1.30 26.78
N ILE A 165 -3.38 0.12 26.32
CA ILE A 165 -4.49 0.03 25.37
C ILE A 165 -5.78 0.45 26.09
N ASN A 166 -6.28 1.65 25.84
CA ASN A 166 -7.50 2.22 26.39
C ASN A 166 -8.66 2.23 25.40
N SER A 167 -8.35 2.17 24.12
CA SER A 167 -9.27 2.15 23.00
C SER A 167 -8.73 1.27 21.87
N GLU A 168 -9.56 0.96 20.88
CA GLU A 168 -9.12 0.19 19.70
C GLU A 168 -7.99 0.87 18.91
N PRO A 169 -8.02 2.21 18.66
CA PRO A 169 -6.91 2.90 17.96
C PRO A 169 -5.54 2.79 18.66
N ASP A 170 -5.49 2.54 19.96
CA ASP A 170 -4.22 2.33 20.67
C ASP A 170 -3.56 0.98 20.33
N PHE A 171 -4.31 0.08 19.69
CA PHE A 171 -3.79 -1.12 19.05
C PHE A 171 -3.97 -1.01 17.54
N LEU A 172 -3.07 -0.26 16.91
CA LEU A 172 -3.18 0.16 15.52
C LEU A 172 -3.36 -1.02 14.56
N GLU A 173 -2.61 -2.11 14.76
CA GLU A 173 -2.67 -3.29 13.89
C GLU A 173 -4.07 -3.92 13.91
N LEU A 174 -4.71 -4.01 15.08
CA LEU A 174 -6.07 -4.53 15.21
C LEU A 174 -7.11 -3.56 14.63
N HIS A 175 -6.92 -2.27 14.84
CA HIS A 175 -7.79 -1.23 14.29
C HIS A 175 -7.80 -1.23 12.76
N VAL A 176 -6.61 -1.23 12.15
CA VAL A 176 -6.47 -1.30 10.69
C VAL A 176 -7.05 -2.60 10.17
N LEU A 177 -6.71 -3.75 10.80
CA LEU A 177 -7.26 -5.04 10.40
C LEU A 177 -8.79 -5.04 10.38
N ARG A 178 -9.44 -4.53 11.44
CA ARG A 178 -10.92 -4.50 11.50
C ARG A 178 -11.50 -3.68 10.35
N LEU A 179 -10.93 -2.50 10.09
CA LEU A 179 -11.37 -1.66 8.97
C LEU A 179 -11.18 -2.37 7.62
N THR A 180 -10.02 -2.98 7.41
CA THR A 180 -9.73 -3.74 6.20
C THR A 180 -10.68 -4.94 6.05
N ALA A 181 -10.96 -5.65 7.14
CA ALA A 181 -11.88 -6.79 7.14
C ALA A 181 -13.34 -6.38 6.85
N GLU A 182 -13.77 -5.19 7.30
CA GLU A 182 -15.07 -4.62 6.91
C GLU A 182 -15.09 -4.29 5.41
N LEU A 183 -14.05 -3.65 4.87
CA LEU A 183 -13.94 -3.33 3.45
C LEU A 183 -13.85 -4.57 2.57
N ALA A 184 -13.11 -5.59 3.01
CA ALA A 184 -12.98 -6.89 2.33
C ALA A 184 -14.26 -7.75 2.41
N GLY A 185 -15.28 -7.30 3.13
CA GLY A 185 -16.54 -8.03 3.30
C GLY A 185 -16.42 -9.27 4.20
N LEU A 186 -15.39 -9.36 5.04
CA LEU A 186 -15.20 -10.46 5.99
C LEU A 186 -15.98 -10.23 7.30
N ILE A 187 -16.11 -8.97 7.70
CA ILE A 187 -16.88 -8.54 8.88
C ILE A 187 -17.92 -7.52 8.43
N ARG A 188 -19.07 -7.53 9.06
CA ARG A 188 -20.11 -6.52 8.86
C ARG A 188 -20.78 -6.12 10.16
N LYS A 189 -21.29 -4.89 10.23
CA LYS A 189 -22.22 -4.47 11.28
C LYS A 189 -23.65 -4.92 10.94
N TYR A 190 -24.23 -5.77 11.78
CA TYR A 190 -25.59 -6.22 11.60
C TYR A 190 -26.31 -6.22 12.94
N ARG A 191 -27.48 -5.56 13.01
CA ARG A 191 -28.28 -5.38 14.24
C ARG A 191 -27.47 -4.88 15.44
N GLY A 192 -26.60 -3.87 15.18
CA GLY A 192 -25.76 -3.25 16.20
C GLY A 192 -24.59 -4.11 16.71
N ARG A 193 -24.21 -5.16 15.98
CA ARG A 193 -23.08 -6.03 16.32
C ARG A 193 -22.15 -6.24 15.13
N PHE A 194 -20.87 -6.37 15.36
CA PHE A 194 -19.93 -6.93 14.41
C PHE A 194 -20.20 -8.43 14.27
N ARG A 195 -20.30 -8.91 13.04
CA ARG A 195 -20.47 -10.33 12.72
C ARG A 195 -19.59 -10.71 11.57
N LEU A 196 -19.08 -11.94 11.59
CA LEU A 196 -18.48 -12.54 10.42
C LEU A 196 -19.54 -12.71 9.33
N THR A 197 -19.13 -12.51 8.08
CA THR A 197 -19.99 -12.80 6.93
C THR A 197 -20.03 -14.30 6.65
N ARG A 198 -20.99 -14.75 5.85
CA ARG A 198 -21.05 -16.16 5.43
C ARG A 198 -19.76 -16.55 4.68
N ASP A 199 -19.25 -15.66 3.84
CA ASP A 199 -18.03 -15.88 3.06
C ASP A 199 -16.81 -16.04 3.97
N ALA A 200 -16.70 -15.21 5.02
CA ALA A 200 -15.63 -15.36 6.02
C ALA A 200 -15.70 -16.70 6.75
N HIS A 201 -16.90 -17.16 7.12
CA HIS A 201 -17.08 -18.48 7.72
C HIS A 201 -16.66 -19.61 6.78
N HIS A 202 -17.09 -19.59 5.52
CA HIS A 202 -16.69 -20.59 4.52
C HIS A 202 -15.17 -20.58 4.30
N MET A 203 -14.56 -19.40 4.15
CA MET A 203 -13.10 -19.29 4.00
C MET A 203 -12.36 -19.91 5.18
N LEU A 204 -12.78 -19.60 6.42
CA LEU A 204 -12.14 -20.13 7.63
C LEU A 204 -12.30 -21.64 7.74
N THR A 205 -13.45 -22.19 7.35
CA THR A 205 -13.75 -23.63 7.43
C THR A 205 -13.06 -24.43 6.32
N ASP A 206 -13.14 -23.94 5.09
CA ASP A 206 -12.75 -24.71 3.90
C ASP A 206 -11.26 -24.54 3.54
N SER A 207 -10.73 -23.33 3.70
CA SER A 207 -9.39 -22.96 3.25
C SER A 207 -8.50 -22.35 4.34
N GLY A 208 -9.07 -22.10 5.52
CA GLY A 208 -8.36 -21.57 6.67
C GLY A 208 -7.84 -20.14 6.50
N LEU A 209 -6.88 -19.78 7.34
CA LEU A 209 -6.32 -18.42 7.41
C LEU A 209 -5.55 -18.00 6.16
N ALA A 210 -5.10 -18.92 5.32
CA ALA A 210 -4.41 -18.60 4.07
C ALA A 210 -5.33 -17.88 3.07
N ALA A 211 -6.58 -18.32 2.95
CA ALA A 211 -7.58 -17.66 2.11
C ALA A 211 -7.99 -16.28 2.67
N ILE A 212 -8.06 -16.17 3.99
CA ILE A 212 -8.30 -14.90 4.67
C ILE A 212 -7.18 -13.89 4.36
N TYR A 213 -5.92 -14.33 4.38
CA TYR A 213 -4.78 -13.48 4.02
C TYR A 213 -4.96 -12.85 2.63
N SER A 214 -5.25 -13.67 1.62
CA SER A 214 -5.45 -13.20 0.25
C SER A 214 -6.65 -12.26 0.10
N ARG A 215 -7.68 -12.44 0.92
CA ARG A 215 -8.87 -11.57 0.88
C ARG A 215 -8.65 -10.22 1.55
N LEU A 216 -7.73 -10.15 2.52
CA LEU A 216 -7.36 -8.91 3.19
C LEU A 216 -6.39 -8.06 2.38
N PHE A 217 -5.70 -8.65 1.40
CA PHE A 217 -4.72 -8.00 0.54
C PHE A 217 -5.38 -7.43 -0.71
#